data_db77270057d100c2a37c8cf5ea9f1095
#
_entry.id   db77270057d100c2a37c8cf5ea9f1095
#
_cell.length_a   1.000
_cell.length_b   1.000
_cell.length_c   1.000
_cell.angle_alpha   90.00
_cell.angle_beta   90.00
_cell.angle_gamma   90.00
#
_symmetry.space_group_name_H-M   'P 1'
#
loop_
_entity.id
_entity.type
_entity.pdbx_description
1 polymer ?
#
loop_
_entity_poly.entity_id
_entity_poly.type
_entity_poly.pdbx_seq_one_letter_code
_entity_poly.pdbx_strand_id
1 'polypeptide(L)'
;MQSIKEKLNPDHLPKHVAIIMDGNGRWAKSRGKERTFGHKHAIQAVRNAVNACNEINIPYLTLYTFSSENWNRPQDEVSTLMSLISETLLLEAEDIFSKGLRMHIIGDIKKLPPLVQEQLMQLVEITKNNDRGNLVLALSYGSQKEILNAVKQISAEVKSGQLNEEDITEEVFEKHLYTKDLPPVDLLVRTSGEVRISNFLLWQIAYAELQFLDILWPDFGKEDFFRCIYDYQNKERRFGKTSEQLDEQI
;
A
#
# COMPACT_ATOMS: atom_id res chain seq x y z
N MET A 1 -5.65 5.43 -31.42
CA MET A 1 -4.43 5.05 -30.68
C MET A 1 -4.81 3.89 -29.77
N GLN A 2 -4.03 2.82 -29.75
CA GLN A 2 -4.20 1.71 -28.80
C GLN A 2 -4.06 2.23 -27.36
N SER A 3 -4.94 1.82 -26.43
CA SER A 3 -4.82 2.19 -25.02
C SER A 3 -3.54 1.58 -24.41
N ILE A 4 -2.98 2.19 -23.37
CA ILE A 4 -1.80 1.64 -22.69
C ILE A 4 -2.14 0.27 -22.11
N LYS A 5 -3.36 0.07 -21.61
CA LYS A 5 -3.84 -1.21 -21.10
C LYS A 5 -3.70 -2.36 -22.12
N GLU A 6 -4.00 -2.11 -23.40
CA GLU A 6 -3.88 -3.12 -24.47
C GLU A 6 -2.44 -3.52 -24.79
N LYS A 7 -1.44 -2.74 -24.32
CA LYS A 7 -0.02 -3.01 -24.50
C LYS A 7 0.60 -3.81 -23.35
N LEU A 8 -0.15 -4.01 -22.27
CA LEU A 8 0.34 -4.73 -21.11
C LEU A 8 0.45 -6.22 -21.42
N ASN A 9 1.58 -6.83 -21.03
CA ASN A 9 1.78 -8.26 -21.08
C ASN A 9 1.23 -8.90 -19.78
N PRO A 10 0.19 -9.74 -19.83
CA PRO A 10 -0.41 -10.36 -18.65
C PRO A 10 0.56 -11.29 -17.88
N ASP A 11 1.57 -11.85 -18.55
CA ASP A 11 2.51 -12.79 -17.95
C ASP A 11 3.61 -12.07 -17.13
N HIS A 12 3.76 -10.76 -17.30
CA HIS A 12 4.82 -9.96 -16.66
C HIS A 12 4.25 -8.87 -15.74
N LEU A 13 3.12 -9.13 -15.11
CA LEU A 13 2.50 -8.19 -14.16
C LEU A 13 3.20 -8.27 -12.78
N PRO A 14 3.31 -7.16 -12.04
CA PRO A 14 3.71 -7.19 -10.64
C PRO A 14 2.66 -7.94 -9.82
N LYS A 15 3.09 -8.74 -8.84
CA LYS A 15 2.18 -9.40 -7.91
C LYS A 15 1.66 -8.43 -6.85
N HIS A 16 2.48 -7.46 -6.46
CA HIS A 16 2.16 -6.52 -5.39
C HIS A 16 2.58 -5.09 -5.77
N VAL A 17 1.60 -4.21 -5.88
CA VAL A 17 1.80 -2.77 -6.08
C VAL A 17 1.50 -2.03 -4.78
N ALA A 18 2.42 -1.14 -4.37
CA ALA A 18 2.22 -0.25 -3.23
C ALA A 18 2.20 1.21 -3.68
N ILE A 19 1.31 2.04 -3.12
CA ILE A 19 1.16 3.44 -3.54
C ILE A 19 1.26 4.38 -2.34
N ILE A 20 2.15 5.37 -2.45
CA ILE A 20 2.20 6.54 -1.57
C ILE A 20 1.37 7.65 -2.20
N MET A 21 0.19 7.89 -1.66
CA MET A 21 -0.84 8.81 -2.15
C MET A 21 -0.54 10.25 -1.73
N ASP A 22 0.47 10.86 -2.33
CA ASP A 22 0.93 12.21 -1.96
C ASP A 22 0.42 13.29 -2.92
N GLY A 23 0.30 14.54 -2.41
CA GLY A 23 -0.07 15.70 -3.20
C GLY A 23 -1.44 16.30 -2.90
N ASN A 24 -2.27 15.69 -2.05
CA ASN A 24 -3.64 16.13 -1.76
C ASN A 24 -3.70 17.60 -1.31
N GLY A 25 -2.82 18.00 -0.37
CA GLY A 25 -2.77 19.37 0.12
C GLY A 25 -2.29 20.38 -0.92
N ARG A 26 -1.30 20.02 -1.76
CA ARG A 26 -0.81 20.87 -2.85
C ARG A 26 -1.86 21.06 -3.93
N TRP A 27 -2.58 20.00 -4.25
CA TRP A 27 -3.70 20.01 -5.19
C TRP A 27 -4.83 20.94 -4.74
N ALA A 28 -5.21 20.90 -3.46
CA ALA A 28 -6.19 21.81 -2.89
C ALA A 28 -5.71 23.28 -2.92
N LYS A 29 -4.46 23.51 -2.48
CA LYS A 29 -3.86 24.84 -2.44
C LYS A 29 -3.77 25.48 -3.84
N SER A 30 -3.43 24.73 -4.88
CA SER A 30 -3.39 25.24 -6.26
C SER A 30 -4.77 25.70 -6.78
N ARG A 31 -5.86 25.28 -6.11
CA ARG A 31 -7.26 25.63 -6.40
C ARG A 31 -7.84 26.62 -5.39
N GLY A 32 -7.01 27.22 -4.53
CA GLY A 32 -7.45 28.16 -3.49
C GLY A 32 -8.32 27.52 -2.41
N LYS A 33 -8.17 26.20 -2.18
CA LYS A 33 -8.96 25.44 -1.20
C LYS A 33 -8.10 24.96 -0.03
N GLU A 34 -8.75 24.63 1.08
CA GLU A 34 -8.12 24.02 2.24
C GLU A 34 -7.64 22.59 1.94
N ARG A 35 -6.65 22.11 2.71
CA ARG A 35 -6.04 20.78 2.54
C ARG A 35 -7.07 19.64 2.57
N THR A 36 -8.07 19.74 3.43
CA THR A 36 -9.16 18.77 3.59
C THR A 36 -9.98 18.56 2.32
N PHE A 37 -10.14 19.61 1.50
CA PHE A 37 -10.78 19.53 0.18
C PHE A 37 -10.04 18.56 -0.76
N GLY A 38 -8.70 18.58 -0.74
CA GLY A 38 -7.89 17.65 -1.53
C GLY A 38 -8.04 16.19 -1.08
N HIS A 39 -8.15 15.95 0.23
CA HIS A 39 -8.37 14.60 0.77
C HIS A 39 -9.72 14.01 0.36
N LYS A 40 -10.78 14.82 0.30
CA LYS A 40 -12.09 14.37 -0.22
C LYS A 40 -12.03 13.98 -1.69
N HIS A 41 -11.30 14.73 -2.52
CA HIS A 41 -11.13 14.43 -3.95
C HIS A 41 -10.20 13.25 -4.20
N ALA A 42 -9.31 12.94 -3.28
CA ALA A 42 -8.41 11.79 -3.32
C ALA A 42 -9.14 10.44 -3.41
N ILE A 43 -10.39 10.35 -2.92
CA ILE A 43 -11.19 9.12 -2.92
C ILE A 43 -11.40 8.61 -4.36
N GLN A 44 -11.63 9.51 -5.32
CA GLN A 44 -11.79 9.10 -6.71
C GLN A 44 -10.51 8.48 -7.29
N ALA A 45 -9.33 8.99 -6.93
CA ALA A 45 -8.05 8.40 -7.33
C ALA A 45 -7.84 7.02 -6.69
N VAL A 46 -8.28 6.81 -5.44
CA VAL A 46 -8.31 5.48 -4.80
C VAL A 46 -9.16 4.51 -5.61
N ARG A 47 -10.40 4.90 -5.97
CA ARG A 47 -11.29 4.07 -6.82
C ARG A 47 -10.64 3.76 -8.16
N ASN A 48 -9.99 4.73 -8.81
CA ASN A 48 -9.29 4.55 -10.07
C ASN A 48 -8.17 3.50 -9.94
N ALA A 49 -7.32 3.61 -8.90
CA ALA A 49 -6.24 2.67 -8.66
C ALA A 49 -6.76 1.25 -8.37
N VAL A 50 -7.77 1.10 -7.49
CA VAL A 50 -8.39 -0.18 -7.16
C VAL A 50 -9.01 -0.82 -8.41
N ASN A 51 -9.77 -0.04 -9.20
CA ASN A 51 -10.39 -0.54 -10.41
C ASN A 51 -9.35 -0.95 -11.46
N ALA A 52 -8.31 -0.12 -11.68
CA ALA A 52 -7.26 -0.44 -12.64
C ALA A 52 -6.50 -1.71 -12.24
N CYS A 53 -6.18 -1.86 -10.94
CA CYS A 53 -5.54 -3.04 -10.38
C CYS A 53 -6.38 -4.31 -10.64
N ASN A 54 -7.69 -4.25 -10.31
CA ASN A 54 -8.63 -5.36 -10.52
C ASN A 54 -8.85 -5.69 -12.01
N GLU A 55 -8.89 -4.68 -12.90
CA GLU A 55 -9.09 -4.85 -14.34
C GLU A 55 -7.96 -5.63 -15.03
N ILE A 56 -6.76 -5.60 -14.50
CA ILE A 56 -5.59 -6.31 -15.03
C ILE A 56 -5.13 -7.45 -14.12
N ASN A 57 -5.93 -7.82 -13.11
CA ASN A 57 -5.71 -8.93 -12.19
C ASN A 57 -4.39 -8.88 -11.43
N ILE A 58 -3.97 -7.70 -10.95
CA ILE A 58 -2.87 -7.59 -9.99
C ILE A 58 -3.37 -8.07 -8.62
N PRO A 59 -2.73 -9.09 -8.00
CA PRO A 59 -3.28 -9.74 -6.81
C PRO A 59 -3.29 -8.88 -5.55
N TYR A 60 -2.32 -7.96 -5.39
CA TYR A 60 -2.17 -7.16 -4.17
C TYR A 60 -1.97 -5.68 -4.48
N LEU A 61 -2.77 -4.84 -3.83
CA LEU A 61 -2.63 -3.38 -3.85
C LEU A 61 -2.54 -2.86 -2.42
N THR A 62 -1.41 -2.24 -2.04
CA THR A 62 -1.26 -1.56 -0.74
C THR A 62 -1.31 -0.05 -0.90
N LEU A 63 -2.17 0.59 -0.12
CA LEU A 63 -2.34 2.04 -0.11
C LEU A 63 -1.84 2.64 1.20
N TYR A 64 -0.93 3.62 1.13
CA TYR A 64 -0.44 4.35 2.31
C TYR A 64 -1.46 5.43 2.72
N THR A 65 -2.43 5.03 3.52
CA THR A 65 -3.60 5.85 3.84
C THR A 65 -3.33 6.84 4.98
N PHE A 66 -2.62 6.40 6.04
CA PHE A 66 -2.28 7.26 7.18
C PHE A 66 -0.98 6.80 7.83
N SER A 67 0.06 7.65 7.78
CA SER A 67 1.36 7.31 8.38
C SER A 67 1.38 7.55 9.89
N SER A 68 2.31 6.87 10.57
CA SER A 68 2.55 7.11 12.01
C SER A 68 2.98 8.53 12.32
N GLU A 69 3.60 9.24 11.36
CA GLU A 69 4.04 10.62 11.48
C GLU A 69 2.89 11.61 11.31
N ASN A 70 1.78 11.21 10.67
CA ASN A 70 0.61 12.08 10.48
C ASN A 70 -0.08 12.43 11.82
N TRP A 71 0.12 11.64 12.88
CA TRP A 71 -0.35 11.99 14.23
C TRP A 71 0.26 13.30 14.77
N ASN A 72 1.38 13.76 14.22
CA ASN A 72 2.04 15.03 14.59
C ASN A 72 1.42 16.25 13.89
N ARG A 73 0.41 16.06 13.02
CA ARG A 73 -0.32 17.15 12.38
C ARG A 73 -1.25 17.86 13.37
N PRO A 74 -1.73 19.08 13.05
CA PRO A 74 -2.77 19.75 13.84
C PRO A 74 -3.95 18.83 14.11
N GLN A 75 -4.48 18.87 15.34
CA GLN A 75 -5.51 17.93 15.81
C GLN A 75 -6.82 18.01 15.00
N ASP A 76 -7.19 19.18 14.52
CA ASP A 76 -8.32 19.41 13.62
C ASP A 76 -8.15 18.72 12.27
N GLU A 77 -6.93 18.76 11.68
CA GLU A 77 -6.62 18.01 10.46
C GLU A 77 -6.71 16.49 10.71
N VAL A 78 -6.12 16.01 11.80
CA VAL A 78 -6.16 14.59 12.17
C VAL A 78 -7.60 14.11 12.36
N SER A 79 -8.42 14.87 13.10
CA SER A 79 -9.82 14.53 13.35
C SER A 79 -10.62 14.48 12.04
N THR A 80 -10.40 15.44 11.15
CA THR A 80 -11.05 15.47 9.83
C THR A 80 -10.64 14.26 8.98
N LEU A 81 -9.36 13.88 8.99
CA LEU A 81 -8.89 12.70 8.27
C LEU A 81 -9.51 11.41 8.82
N MET A 82 -9.63 11.26 10.14
CA MET A 82 -10.26 10.09 10.75
C MET A 82 -11.75 10.00 10.39
N SER A 83 -12.47 11.13 10.40
CA SER A 83 -13.87 11.17 9.95
C SER A 83 -14.00 10.79 8.48
N LEU A 84 -13.12 11.30 7.61
CA LEU A 84 -13.12 10.97 6.19
C LEU A 84 -12.82 9.49 5.94
N ILE A 85 -11.88 8.89 6.68
CA ILE A 85 -11.60 7.45 6.61
C ILE A 85 -12.85 6.67 7.00
N SER A 86 -13.49 7.01 8.13
CA SER A 86 -14.71 6.36 8.60
C SER A 86 -15.85 6.44 7.56
N GLU A 87 -16.12 7.62 7.02
CA GLU A 87 -17.14 7.82 5.99
C GLU A 87 -16.83 7.01 4.72
N THR A 88 -15.55 7.01 4.28
CA THR A 88 -15.13 6.28 3.08
C THR A 88 -15.27 4.78 3.26
N LEU A 89 -14.89 4.22 4.43
CA LEU A 89 -15.04 2.80 4.71
C LEU A 89 -16.50 2.35 4.59
N LEU A 90 -17.43 3.14 5.11
CA LEU A 90 -18.87 2.84 5.01
C LEU A 90 -19.37 2.90 3.55
N LEU A 91 -18.96 3.93 2.81
CA LEU A 91 -19.41 4.14 1.43
C LEU A 91 -18.84 3.10 0.44
N GLU A 92 -17.61 2.64 0.66
CA GLU A 92 -16.92 1.73 -0.26
C GLU A 92 -17.08 0.24 0.12
N ALA A 93 -17.65 -0.08 1.29
CA ALA A 93 -17.73 -1.45 1.79
C ALA A 93 -18.43 -2.41 0.82
N GLU A 94 -19.59 -2.00 0.27
CA GLU A 94 -20.35 -2.80 -0.68
C GLU A 94 -19.60 -2.98 -2.01
N ASP A 95 -18.94 -1.94 -2.49
CA ASP A 95 -18.16 -1.98 -3.74
C ASP A 95 -16.93 -2.90 -3.60
N ILE A 96 -16.21 -2.83 -2.48
CA ILE A 96 -15.09 -3.72 -2.17
C ILE A 96 -15.55 -5.17 -2.10
N PHE A 97 -16.66 -5.44 -1.40
CA PHE A 97 -17.23 -6.79 -1.29
C PHE A 97 -17.68 -7.33 -2.65
N SER A 98 -18.45 -6.55 -3.42
CA SER A 98 -19.00 -6.98 -4.72
C SER A 98 -17.91 -7.22 -5.77
N LYS A 99 -16.78 -6.53 -5.68
CA LYS A 99 -15.60 -6.78 -6.52
C LYS A 99 -14.82 -8.04 -6.14
N GLY A 100 -15.18 -8.71 -5.07
CA GLY A 100 -14.48 -9.91 -4.59
C GLY A 100 -13.10 -9.59 -4.00
N LEU A 101 -12.87 -8.36 -3.52
CA LEU A 101 -11.61 -7.95 -2.92
C LEU A 101 -11.56 -8.31 -1.43
N ARG A 102 -10.48 -8.96 -1.00
CA ARG A 102 -10.18 -9.21 0.41
C ARG A 102 -9.48 -7.99 1.01
N MET A 103 -10.01 -7.50 2.13
CA MET A 103 -9.42 -6.39 2.84
C MET A 103 -8.38 -6.84 3.87
N HIS A 104 -7.22 -6.19 3.85
CA HIS A 104 -6.18 -6.32 4.87
C HIS A 104 -5.84 -4.95 5.46
N ILE A 105 -5.40 -4.95 6.70
CA ILE A 105 -5.00 -3.73 7.40
C ILE A 105 -3.65 -3.96 8.03
N ILE A 106 -2.72 -3.03 7.80
CA ILE A 106 -1.41 -3.02 8.42
C ILE A 106 -1.16 -1.72 9.19
N GLY A 107 -0.44 -1.82 10.30
CA GLY A 107 -0.10 -0.69 11.16
C GLY A 107 -0.67 -0.79 12.58
N ASP A 108 -0.52 0.29 13.36
CA ASP A 108 -0.95 0.36 14.75
C ASP A 108 -2.43 0.83 14.83
N ILE A 109 -3.34 -0.10 14.52
CA ILE A 109 -4.79 0.17 14.51
C ILE A 109 -5.34 0.56 15.89
N LYS A 110 -4.66 0.17 16.99
CA LYS A 110 -5.10 0.50 18.36
C LYS A 110 -5.08 2.01 18.65
N LYS A 111 -4.36 2.78 17.85
CA LYS A 111 -4.33 4.25 17.94
C LYS A 111 -5.47 4.96 17.23
N LEU A 112 -6.17 4.25 16.35
CA LEU A 112 -7.31 4.81 15.63
C LEU A 112 -8.50 5.01 16.57
N PRO A 113 -9.44 5.92 16.27
CA PRO A 113 -10.69 6.04 17.02
C PRO A 113 -11.44 4.71 17.05
N PRO A 114 -12.14 4.37 18.17
CA PRO A 114 -12.83 3.08 18.32
C PRO A 114 -13.80 2.76 17.17
N LEU A 115 -14.55 3.75 16.69
CA LEU A 115 -15.47 3.58 15.56
C LEU A 115 -14.74 3.16 14.28
N VAL A 116 -13.60 3.77 13.98
CA VAL A 116 -12.78 3.40 12.80
C VAL A 116 -12.23 1.99 12.95
N GLN A 117 -11.77 1.61 14.14
CA GLN A 117 -11.32 0.24 14.42
C GLN A 117 -12.42 -0.78 14.15
N GLU A 118 -13.64 -0.53 14.67
CA GLU A 118 -14.78 -1.41 14.48
C GLU A 118 -15.14 -1.58 13.00
N GLN A 119 -15.25 -0.48 12.25
CA GLN A 119 -15.56 -0.49 10.81
C GLN A 119 -14.52 -1.26 10.01
N LEU A 120 -13.22 -1.08 10.31
CA LEU A 120 -12.14 -1.81 9.67
C LEU A 120 -12.24 -3.31 9.94
N MET A 121 -12.48 -3.72 11.18
CA MET A 121 -12.61 -5.13 11.55
C MET A 121 -13.84 -5.78 10.92
N GLN A 122 -14.95 -5.06 10.84
CA GLN A 122 -16.15 -5.52 10.13
C GLN A 122 -15.87 -5.74 8.64
N LEU A 123 -15.16 -4.79 7.99
CA LEU A 123 -14.83 -4.90 6.57
C LEU A 123 -13.88 -6.06 6.29
N VAL A 124 -12.87 -6.29 7.15
CA VAL A 124 -12.00 -7.45 7.07
C VAL A 124 -12.81 -8.76 7.19
N GLU A 125 -13.73 -8.82 8.17
CA GLU A 125 -14.53 -10.03 8.42
C GLU A 125 -15.46 -10.35 7.25
N ILE A 126 -16.21 -9.37 6.72
CA ILE A 126 -17.13 -9.62 5.60
C ILE A 126 -16.42 -9.96 4.30
N THR A 127 -15.16 -9.52 4.12
CA THR A 127 -14.39 -9.76 2.89
C THR A 127 -13.41 -10.93 3.00
N LYS A 128 -13.28 -11.60 4.14
CA LYS A 128 -12.25 -12.63 4.40
C LYS A 128 -12.26 -13.81 3.43
N ASN A 129 -13.40 -14.12 2.84
CA ASN A 129 -13.57 -15.22 1.89
C ASN A 129 -13.47 -14.76 0.42
N ASN A 130 -13.24 -13.48 0.16
CA ASN A 130 -13.04 -12.97 -1.18
C ASN A 130 -11.65 -13.40 -1.70
N ASP A 131 -11.54 -13.66 -3.00
CA ASP A 131 -10.36 -14.27 -3.62
C ASP A 131 -9.90 -13.62 -4.95
N ARG A 132 -10.61 -12.59 -5.44
CA ARG A 132 -10.26 -11.91 -6.70
C ARG A 132 -9.06 -10.97 -6.60
N GLY A 133 -8.76 -10.50 -5.39
CA GLY A 133 -7.63 -9.60 -5.14
C GLY A 133 -7.59 -9.17 -3.68
N ASN A 134 -6.48 -8.53 -3.31
CA ASN A 134 -6.23 -8.10 -1.93
C ASN A 134 -6.00 -6.59 -1.90
N LEU A 135 -6.84 -5.87 -1.16
CA LEU A 135 -6.66 -4.44 -0.88
C LEU A 135 -6.12 -4.27 0.53
N VAL A 136 -4.93 -3.71 0.64
CA VAL A 136 -4.24 -3.51 1.91
C VAL A 136 -4.22 -2.02 2.26
N LEU A 137 -4.78 -1.65 3.39
CA LEU A 137 -4.71 -0.28 3.91
C LEU A 137 -3.63 -0.17 4.98
N ALA A 138 -2.62 0.66 4.75
CA ALA A 138 -1.62 1.01 5.75
C ALA A 138 -2.11 2.22 6.56
N LEU A 139 -2.53 1.96 7.80
CA LEU A 139 -3.16 2.92 8.71
C LEU A 139 -2.37 3.04 10.01
N SER A 140 -2.07 4.28 10.43
CA SER A 140 -1.17 4.51 11.57
C SER A 140 0.14 3.72 11.42
N TYR A 141 0.58 3.57 10.16
CA TYR A 141 1.68 2.71 9.77
C TYR A 141 3.00 3.50 9.70
N GLY A 142 4.08 2.84 10.08
CA GLY A 142 5.46 3.29 9.87
C GLY A 142 6.39 2.10 10.02
N SER A 143 7.22 1.86 8.99
CA SER A 143 8.05 0.65 8.91
C SER A 143 9.06 0.51 10.05
N GLN A 144 9.65 1.61 10.51
CA GLN A 144 10.55 1.57 11.68
C GLN A 144 9.83 1.04 12.93
N LYS A 145 8.55 1.41 13.14
CA LYS A 145 7.74 0.88 14.26
C LYS A 145 7.39 -0.58 14.07
N GLU A 146 7.04 -0.97 12.85
CA GLU A 146 6.80 -2.37 12.51
C GLU A 146 8.01 -3.23 12.81
N ILE A 147 9.21 -2.84 12.33
CA ILE A 147 10.47 -3.54 12.59
C ILE A 147 10.76 -3.64 14.09
N LEU A 148 10.63 -2.53 14.83
CA LEU A 148 10.83 -2.55 16.28
C LEU A 148 9.82 -3.45 17.02
N ASN A 149 8.59 -3.54 16.54
CA ASN A 149 7.60 -4.47 17.09
C ASN A 149 7.97 -5.92 16.82
N ALA A 150 8.41 -6.26 15.60
CA ALA A 150 8.90 -7.59 15.27
C ALA A 150 10.09 -8.00 16.16
N VAL A 151 11.08 -7.11 16.32
CA VAL A 151 12.24 -7.34 17.22
C VAL A 151 11.81 -7.61 18.66
N LYS A 152 10.83 -6.86 19.18
CA LYS A 152 10.32 -7.07 20.55
C LYS A 152 9.61 -8.41 20.71
N GLN A 153 8.83 -8.85 19.72
CA GLN A 153 8.13 -10.14 19.73
C GLN A 153 9.16 -11.29 19.71
N ILE A 154 10.11 -11.26 18.76
CA ILE A 154 11.19 -12.23 18.66
C ILE A 154 12.00 -12.31 19.97
N SER A 155 12.37 -11.15 20.53
CA SER A 155 13.08 -11.10 21.81
C SER A 155 12.29 -11.72 22.97
N ALA A 156 10.97 -11.56 22.99
CA ALA A 156 10.11 -12.18 23.99
C ALA A 156 10.02 -13.70 23.80
N GLU A 157 9.94 -14.19 22.57
CA GLU A 157 9.95 -15.63 22.24
C GLU A 157 11.28 -16.30 22.61
N VAL A 158 12.41 -15.65 22.31
CA VAL A 158 13.74 -16.14 22.74
C VAL A 158 13.83 -16.19 24.27
N LYS A 159 13.40 -15.13 24.95
CA LYS A 159 13.42 -15.09 26.43
C LYS A 159 12.54 -16.17 27.06
N SER A 160 11.43 -16.53 26.42
CA SER A 160 10.52 -17.59 26.91
C SER A 160 10.94 -19.00 26.51
N GLY A 161 11.98 -19.18 25.69
CA GLY A 161 12.44 -20.47 25.17
C GLY A 161 11.57 -21.03 24.05
N GLN A 162 10.70 -20.23 23.45
CA GLN A 162 9.87 -20.61 22.28
C GLN A 162 10.66 -20.54 20.97
N LEU A 163 11.74 -19.77 20.93
CA LEU A 163 12.64 -19.62 19.78
C LEU A 163 14.08 -19.62 20.30
N ASN A 164 15.01 -20.29 19.59
CA ASN A 164 16.43 -20.15 19.86
C ASN A 164 17.02 -18.97 19.07
N GLU A 165 18.07 -18.35 19.58
CA GLU A 165 18.72 -17.21 18.92
C GLU A 165 19.27 -17.59 17.54
N GLU A 166 19.86 -18.78 17.41
CA GLU A 166 20.38 -19.31 16.15
C GLU A 166 19.32 -19.62 15.09
N ASP A 167 18.04 -19.73 15.47
CA ASP A 167 16.92 -19.98 14.56
C ASP A 167 16.31 -18.68 14.01
N ILE A 168 16.82 -17.52 14.42
CA ILE A 168 16.36 -16.22 13.89
C ILE A 168 16.86 -16.04 12.46
N THR A 169 15.96 -16.22 11.48
CA THR A 169 16.19 -16.06 10.05
C THR A 169 15.34 -14.91 9.49
N GLU A 170 15.57 -14.54 8.22
CA GLU A 170 14.71 -13.58 7.51
C GLU A 170 13.25 -14.04 7.53
N GLU A 171 12.99 -15.33 7.28
CA GLU A 171 11.64 -15.91 7.29
C GLU A 171 10.98 -15.81 8.68
N VAL A 172 11.73 -16.06 9.75
CA VAL A 172 11.23 -15.89 11.12
C VAL A 172 10.91 -14.42 11.38
N PHE A 173 11.77 -13.50 10.95
CA PHE A 173 11.54 -12.07 11.10
C PHE A 173 10.28 -11.61 10.33
N GLU A 174 10.10 -12.06 9.09
CA GLU A 174 8.95 -11.73 8.25
C GLU A 174 7.63 -12.18 8.87
N LYS A 175 7.59 -13.33 9.56
CA LYS A 175 6.41 -13.82 10.29
C LYS A 175 5.96 -12.91 11.43
N HIS A 176 6.81 -11.99 11.88
CA HIS A 176 6.51 -11.01 12.94
C HIS A 176 6.16 -9.62 12.38
N LEU A 177 6.26 -9.41 11.07
CA LEU A 177 5.84 -8.15 10.44
C LEU A 177 4.29 -8.09 10.32
N TYR A 178 3.76 -6.89 10.19
CA TYR A 178 2.32 -6.70 9.89
C TYR A 178 1.95 -7.29 8.54
N THR A 179 2.93 -7.47 7.65
CA THR A 179 2.80 -7.97 6.28
C THR A 179 3.08 -9.47 6.15
N LYS A 180 3.12 -10.21 7.23
CA LYS A 180 3.49 -11.65 7.28
C LYS A 180 2.72 -12.55 6.30
N ASP A 181 1.50 -12.16 5.96
CA ASP A 181 0.62 -12.92 5.05
C ASP A 181 0.56 -12.30 3.64
N LEU A 182 1.42 -11.32 3.35
CA LEU A 182 1.47 -10.61 2.08
C LEU A 182 2.79 -10.90 1.36
N PRO A 183 2.79 -10.97 0.03
CA PRO A 183 4.04 -11.10 -0.73
C PRO A 183 4.87 -9.81 -0.66
N PRO A 184 6.20 -9.87 -0.94
CA PRO A 184 7.03 -8.69 -1.14
C PRO A 184 6.43 -7.74 -2.17
N VAL A 185 6.75 -6.45 -2.07
CA VAL A 185 6.31 -5.43 -3.02
C VAL A 185 7.19 -5.50 -4.28
N ASP A 186 6.56 -5.58 -5.44
CA ASP A 186 7.26 -5.54 -6.73
C ASP A 186 7.42 -4.12 -7.27
N LEU A 187 6.41 -3.28 -7.07
CA LEU A 187 6.37 -1.91 -7.56
C LEU A 187 5.85 -0.96 -6.48
N LEU A 188 6.65 0.04 -6.13
CA LEU A 188 6.24 1.17 -5.31
C LEU A 188 6.05 2.40 -6.20
N VAL A 189 4.87 2.99 -6.17
CA VAL A 189 4.54 4.24 -6.85
C VAL A 189 4.36 5.36 -5.82
N ARG A 190 4.97 6.52 -6.06
CA ARG A 190 4.69 7.72 -5.29
C ARG A 190 4.32 8.88 -6.22
N THR A 191 3.20 9.53 -5.94
CA THR A 191 2.75 10.73 -6.63
C THR A 191 3.37 12.00 -6.04
N SER A 192 3.27 13.13 -6.75
CA SER A 192 3.63 14.48 -6.32
C SER A 192 5.08 14.93 -6.51
N GLY A 193 5.90 14.19 -7.27
CA GLY A 193 7.28 14.57 -7.58
C GLY A 193 8.29 14.42 -6.42
N GLU A 194 7.86 13.87 -5.28
CA GLU A 194 8.72 13.69 -4.12
C GLU A 194 9.48 12.37 -4.18
N VAL A 195 10.81 12.43 -4.21
CA VAL A 195 11.71 11.27 -4.35
C VAL A 195 12.15 10.79 -2.95
N ARG A 196 11.26 10.12 -2.25
CA ARG A 196 11.48 9.50 -0.93
C ARG A 196 10.37 8.51 -0.63
N ILE A 197 10.63 7.54 0.27
CA ILE A 197 9.66 6.50 0.66
C ILE A 197 8.94 6.76 1.99
N SER A 198 9.33 7.79 2.72
CA SER A 198 8.65 8.29 3.94
C SER A 198 8.29 7.19 4.94
N ASN A 199 9.26 6.35 5.30
CA ASN A 199 9.09 5.27 6.28
C ASN A 199 8.00 4.23 5.89
N PHE A 200 7.78 4.04 4.58
CA PHE A 200 6.79 3.09 4.06
C PHE A 200 7.45 1.80 3.59
N LEU A 201 7.04 0.66 4.15
CA LEU A 201 7.38 -0.71 3.73
C LEU A 201 8.89 -0.97 3.53
N LEU A 202 9.78 -0.45 4.41
CA LEU A 202 11.25 -0.52 4.25
C LEU A 202 11.77 -1.93 3.97
N TRP A 203 11.29 -2.93 4.68
CA TRP A 203 11.69 -4.32 4.50
C TRP A 203 11.12 -4.89 3.21
N GLN A 204 9.86 -4.66 2.95
CA GLN A 204 9.08 -5.27 1.88
C GLN A 204 9.44 -4.74 0.48
N ILE A 205 10.05 -3.54 0.39
CA ILE A 205 10.47 -2.90 -0.86
C ILE A 205 11.95 -3.09 -1.19
N ALA A 206 12.66 -3.96 -0.47
CA ALA A 206 14.12 -4.14 -0.63
C ALA A 206 14.54 -4.38 -2.10
N TYR A 207 13.69 -5.03 -2.89
CA TYR A 207 13.91 -5.31 -4.32
C TYR A 207 12.80 -4.77 -5.22
N ALA A 208 11.97 -3.83 -4.72
CA ALA A 208 10.91 -3.24 -5.51
C ALA A 208 11.45 -2.23 -6.53
N GLU A 209 10.80 -2.17 -7.70
CA GLU A 209 10.96 -1.02 -8.59
C GLU A 209 10.29 0.21 -7.97
N LEU A 210 10.95 1.36 -8.05
CA LEU A 210 10.44 2.61 -7.50
C LEU A 210 10.09 3.58 -8.63
N GLN A 211 8.86 4.09 -8.62
CA GLN A 211 8.41 5.11 -9.57
C GLN A 211 7.89 6.34 -8.85
N PHE A 212 8.47 7.49 -9.20
CA PHE A 212 8.11 8.78 -8.65
C PHE A 212 7.48 9.64 -9.76
N LEU A 213 6.21 10.03 -9.56
CA LEU A 213 5.40 10.72 -10.56
C LEU A 213 5.16 12.17 -10.15
N ASP A 214 5.24 13.09 -11.08
CA ASP A 214 4.96 14.52 -10.83
C ASP A 214 3.47 14.81 -10.60
N ILE A 215 2.58 13.92 -11.06
CA ILE A 215 1.13 14.06 -10.88
C ILE A 215 0.75 14.11 -9.40
N LEU A 216 -0.19 14.98 -9.03
CA LEU A 216 -0.74 15.03 -7.68
C LEU A 216 -1.83 13.96 -7.53
N TRP A 217 -1.89 13.31 -6.35
CA TRP A 217 -2.77 12.15 -6.14
C TRP A 217 -4.23 12.33 -6.59
N PRO A 218 -4.94 13.45 -6.32
CA PRO A 218 -6.33 13.59 -6.77
C PRO A 218 -6.53 13.56 -8.29
N ASP A 219 -5.48 13.84 -9.07
CA ASP A 219 -5.51 13.81 -10.53
C ASP A 219 -5.05 12.43 -11.10
N PHE A 220 -4.64 11.48 -10.24
CA PHE A 220 -4.19 10.15 -10.65
C PHE A 220 -5.35 9.31 -11.20
N GLY A 221 -5.23 8.91 -12.45
CA GLY A 221 -6.23 8.13 -13.17
C GLY A 221 -5.81 6.68 -13.44
N LYS A 222 -6.72 5.91 -14.04
CA LYS A 222 -6.44 4.53 -14.47
C LYS A 222 -5.30 4.45 -15.50
N GLU A 223 -5.23 5.40 -16.43
CA GLU A 223 -4.18 5.44 -17.45
C GLU A 223 -2.79 5.66 -16.83
N ASP A 224 -2.70 6.46 -15.73
CA ASP A 224 -1.45 6.64 -15.01
C ASP A 224 -1.02 5.35 -14.33
N PHE A 225 -1.98 4.60 -13.75
CA PHE A 225 -1.71 3.28 -13.18
C PHE A 225 -1.22 2.31 -14.25
N PHE A 226 -1.90 2.21 -15.41
CA PHE A 226 -1.47 1.34 -16.51
C PHE A 226 -0.12 1.72 -17.06
N ARG A 227 0.22 3.03 -17.08
CA ARG A 227 1.56 3.50 -17.47
C ARG A 227 2.62 3.02 -16.48
N CYS A 228 2.36 3.09 -15.18
CA CYS A 228 3.27 2.56 -14.17
C CYS A 228 3.55 1.06 -14.39
N ILE A 229 2.51 0.29 -14.70
CA ILE A 229 2.68 -1.15 -14.98
C ILE A 229 3.45 -1.38 -16.28
N TYR A 230 3.17 -0.61 -17.33
CA TYR A 230 3.92 -0.68 -18.59
C TYR A 230 5.40 -0.38 -18.39
N ASP A 231 5.72 0.69 -17.63
CA ASP A 231 7.10 1.06 -17.35
C ASP A 231 7.81 0.01 -16.49
N TYR A 232 7.09 -0.62 -15.53
CA TYR A 232 7.58 -1.74 -14.74
C TYR A 232 7.97 -2.94 -15.62
N GLN A 233 7.12 -3.32 -16.57
CA GLN A 233 7.35 -4.46 -17.47
C GLN A 233 8.57 -4.28 -18.38
N ASN A 234 8.98 -3.02 -18.63
CA ASN A 234 10.15 -2.70 -19.43
C ASN A 234 11.46 -2.60 -18.61
N LYS A 235 11.42 -2.93 -17.29
CA LYS A 235 12.58 -2.98 -16.42
C LYS A 235 13.12 -4.39 -16.31
N GLU A 236 14.43 -4.54 -16.41
CA GLU A 236 15.13 -5.79 -16.12
C GLU A 236 15.34 -5.92 -14.61
N ARG A 237 14.67 -6.89 -13.98
CA ARG A 237 14.79 -7.17 -12.53
C ARG A 237 15.86 -8.21 -12.28
N ARG A 238 16.98 -7.80 -11.74
CA ARG A 238 18.19 -8.65 -11.61
C ARG A 238 18.33 -9.38 -10.28
N PHE A 239 17.71 -8.90 -9.22
CA PHE A 239 17.82 -9.48 -7.86
C PHE A 239 19.28 -9.77 -7.44
N GLY A 240 20.19 -8.83 -7.75
CA GLY A 240 21.63 -8.96 -7.48
C GLY A 240 22.43 -9.80 -8.47
N LYS A 241 21.80 -10.37 -9.51
CA LYS A 241 22.46 -11.10 -10.60
C LYS A 241 22.95 -10.16 -11.72
N THR A 242 23.84 -10.66 -12.59
CA THR A 242 24.16 -9.97 -13.85
C THR A 242 23.13 -10.33 -14.94
N SER A 243 23.06 -9.53 -16.03
CA SER A 243 22.14 -9.81 -17.15
C SER A 243 22.43 -11.19 -17.78
N GLU A 244 23.71 -11.55 -17.93
CA GLU A 244 24.13 -12.85 -18.49
C GLU A 244 23.63 -14.03 -17.64
N GLN A 245 23.59 -13.89 -16.31
CA GLN A 245 23.08 -14.93 -15.39
C GLN A 245 21.56 -15.10 -15.45
N LEU A 246 20.83 -14.12 -16.00
CA LEU A 246 19.38 -14.25 -16.22
C LEU A 246 19.11 -15.01 -17.52
N ASP A 247 19.91 -14.81 -18.56
CA ASP A 247 19.75 -15.46 -19.86
C ASP A 247 20.04 -16.99 -19.80
N GLU A 248 20.88 -17.45 -18.85
CA GLU A 248 21.17 -18.87 -18.64
C GLU A 248 20.01 -19.67 -17.99
N GLN A 249 18.91 -19.02 -17.57
CA GLN A 249 17.77 -19.64 -16.89
C GLN A 249 16.51 -19.76 -17.79
N ILE A 250 16.60 -19.33 -19.05
CA ILE A 250 15.58 -19.48 -20.09
C ILE A 250 15.93 -20.65 -21.00
#